data_3b3d3cfd432d69a7dfd1bcaf37b789d5
#
_entry.id   3b3d3cfd432d69a7dfd1bcaf37b789d5
#
_cell.length_a   1.000
_cell.length_b   1.000
_cell.length_c   1.000
_cell.angle_alpha   90.00
_cell.angle_beta   90.00
_cell.angle_gamma   90.00
#
_symmetry.space_group_name_H-M   'P 1'
#
loop_
_entity.id
_entity.type
_entity.pdbx_description
1 polymer ?
#
loop_
_entity_poly.entity_id
_entity_poly.type
_entity_poly.pdbx_seq_one_letter_code
_entity_poly.pdbx_strand_id
1 'polypeptide(L)'
;MFLNLVKLLILCISCIGIFSCASPSQTTSSSAQTNSFQVITGTIHYPNTIYFPSKIRIEITLSSLDNATMTEKTLAVQNIRNPQKFPVNFTLRYDEREIVSSETHHIYVEIFQENTDTPYLTSIRKYPVN
;
A
#
# COMPACT_ATOMS: atom_id res chain seq x y z
N MET A 1 -18.46 -29.80 -63.20
CA MET A 1 -18.37 -29.51 -61.75
C MET A 1 -17.05 -28.92 -61.37
N PHE A 2 -15.92 -29.36 -61.92
CA PHE A 2 -14.57 -28.80 -61.61
C PHE A 2 -14.36 -27.35 -62.05
N LEU A 3 -14.96 -26.95 -63.20
CA LEU A 3 -14.74 -25.59 -63.73
C LEU A 3 -15.36 -24.46 -62.90
N ASN A 4 -16.44 -24.78 -62.19
CA ASN A 4 -17.07 -23.79 -61.30
C ASN A 4 -16.31 -23.64 -59.95
N LEU A 5 -15.63 -24.70 -59.51
CA LEU A 5 -14.81 -24.67 -58.29
C LEU A 5 -13.54 -23.80 -58.49
N VAL A 6 -12.94 -23.91 -59.67
CA VAL A 6 -11.76 -23.12 -60.04
C VAL A 6 -12.11 -21.64 -60.21
N LYS A 7 -13.30 -21.30 -60.74
CA LYS A 7 -13.77 -19.90 -60.82
C LYS A 7 -14.04 -19.31 -59.43
N LEU A 8 -14.57 -20.10 -58.53
CA LEU A 8 -14.81 -19.65 -57.14
C LEU A 8 -13.49 -19.39 -56.38
N LEU A 9 -12.48 -20.24 -56.64
CA LEU A 9 -11.16 -20.11 -56.02
C LEU A 9 -10.41 -18.87 -56.54
N ILE A 10 -10.53 -18.56 -57.83
CA ILE A 10 -9.90 -17.37 -58.44
C ILE A 10 -10.58 -16.10 -57.96
N LEU A 11 -11.88 -16.11 -57.68
CA LEU A 11 -12.60 -14.94 -57.16
C LEU A 11 -12.20 -14.62 -55.72
N CYS A 12 -11.84 -15.63 -54.91
CA CYS A 12 -11.37 -15.41 -53.53
C CYS A 12 -9.96 -14.83 -53.45
N ILE A 13 -9.09 -15.03 -54.45
CA ILE A 13 -7.71 -14.55 -54.45
C ILE A 13 -7.63 -13.04 -54.82
N SER A 14 -8.66 -12.53 -55.52
CA SER A 14 -8.72 -11.14 -55.98
C SER A 14 -9.11 -10.13 -54.90
N CYS A 15 -9.53 -10.56 -53.71
CA CYS A 15 -9.94 -9.67 -52.60
C CYS A 15 -8.86 -9.47 -51.53
N ILE A 16 -7.62 -9.95 -51.75
CA ILE A 16 -6.50 -9.76 -50.78
C ILE A 16 -5.59 -8.61 -51.27
N GLY A 17 -6.14 -7.47 -51.34
CA GLY A 17 -5.30 -6.31 -51.73
C GLY A 17 -6.03 -5.01 -51.44
N ILE A 18 -6.01 -4.55 -50.28
CA ILE A 18 -6.03 -3.17 -49.75
C ILE A 18 -6.64 -3.17 -48.31
N PHE A 19 -6.04 -3.90 -47.39
CA PHE A 19 -6.13 -3.47 -46.00
C PHE A 19 -4.93 -2.62 -45.68
N SER A 20 -5.05 -1.33 -46.01
CA SER A 20 -4.23 -0.26 -45.40
C SER A 20 -4.54 -0.31 -43.91
N CYS A 21 -3.65 -0.90 -43.11
CA CYS A 21 -3.64 -0.75 -41.68
C CYS A 21 -3.35 0.73 -41.36
N ALA A 22 -4.40 1.54 -41.28
CA ALA A 22 -4.37 2.71 -40.44
C ALA A 22 -4.34 2.19 -39.01
N SER A 23 -3.15 2.15 -38.41
CA SER A 23 -3.01 1.96 -36.99
C SER A 23 -3.74 3.13 -36.31
N PRO A 24 -4.80 2.90 -35.54
CA PRO A 24 -5.24 3.94 -34.63
C PRO A 24 -4.07 4.14 -33.66
N SER A 25 -3.47 5.31 -33.69
CA SER A 25 -2.64 5.79 -32.61
C SER A 25 -3.50 5.76 -31.36
N GLN A 26 -3.45 4.65 -30.64
CA GLN A 26 -3.90 4.65 -29.26
C GLN A 26 -2.96 5.58 -28.53
N THR A 27 -3.41 6.81 -28.40
CA THR A 27 -2.92 7.69 -27.37
C THR A 27 -3.32 7.02 -26.07
N THR A 28 -2.49 6.08 -25.62
CA THR A 28 -2.53 5.60 -24.26
C THR A 28 -2.16 6.82 -23.44
N SER A 29 -3.19 7.58 -23.04
CA SER A 29 -3.06 8.46 -21.90
C SER A 29 -2.80 7.51 -20.71
N SER A 30 -1.54 7.13 -20.56
CA SER A 30 -0.99 6.68 -19.31
C SER A 30 -1.28 7.82 -18.34
N SER A 31 -2.44 7.78 -17.68
CA SER A 31 -2.62 8.48 -16.44
C SER A 31 -1.53 7.91 -15.54
N ALA A 32 -0.40 8.62 -15.46
CA ALA A 32 0.59 8.37 -14.44
C ALA A 32 -0.21 8.38 -13.13
N GLN A 33 -0.50 7.22 -12.59
CA GLN A 33 -0.94 7.10 -11.21
C GLN A 33 0.21 7.69 -10.42
N THR A 34 0.07 8.95 -10.08
CA THR A 34 0.95 9.62 -9.14
C THR A 34 0.83 8.80 -7.87
N ASN A 35 1.85 8.00 -7.57
CA ASN A 35 1.92 7.26 -6.33
C ASN A 35 1.92 8.30 -5.20
N SER A 36 0.75 8.57 -4.64
CA SER A 36 0.56 9.51 -3.53
C SER A 36 1.00 8.91 -2.21
N PHE A 37 2.09 8.12 -2.21
CA PHE A 37 2.64 7.59 -0.98
C PHE A 37 3.48 8.64 -0.27
N GLN A 38 3.15 8.86 0.98
CA GLN A 38 3.90 9.69 1.91
C GLN A 38 4.63 8.81 2.93
N VAL A 39 5.57 9.43 3.64
CA VAL A 39 6.44 8.74 4.59
C VAL A 39 6.47 9.50 5.92
N ILE A 40 6.24 8.77 7.01
CA ILE A 40 6.46 9.26 8.36
C ILE A 40 7.65 8.52 8.94
N THR A 41 8.61 9.26 9.49
CA THR A 41 9.78 8.70 10.18
C THR A 41 9.75 9.04 11.65
N GLY A 42 10.30 8.16 12.48
CA GLY A 42 10.38 8.39 13.90
C GLY A 42 11.38 7.48 14.59
N THR A 43 11.50 7.67 15.91
CA THR A 43 12.41 6.88 16.75
C THR A 43 11.68 6.39 17.98
N ILE A 44 11.82 5.09 18.27
CA ILE A 44 11.22 4.43 19.42
C ILE A 44 12.28 4.28 20.49
N HIS A 45 12.02 4.84 21.66
CA HIS A 45 12.82 4.67 22.84
C HIS A 45 12.17 3.68 23.80
N TYR A 46 12.95 2.78 24.36
CA TYR A 46 12.49 1.82 25.36
C TYR A 46 12.96 2.26 26.75
N PRO A 47 12.08 2.22 27.77
CA PRO A 47 12.46 2.60 29.14
C PRO A 47 13.49 1.62 29.69
N ASN A 48 14.65 2.13 30.12
CA ASN A 48 15.74 1.30 30.69
C ASN A 48 15.39 0.60 32.01
N THR A 49 14.28 1.01 32.63
CA THR A 49 13.79 0.43 33.90
C THR A 49 12.88 -0.78 33.72
N ILE A 50 12.49 -1.10 32.49
CA ILE A 50 11.59 -2.19 32.17
C ILE A 50 12.41 -3.34 31.57
N TYR A 51 12.13 -4.57 32.04
CA TYR A 51 12.75 -5.76 31.46
C TYR A 51 12.41 -5.89 29.97
N PHE A 52 13.43 -6.13 29.17
CA PHE A 52 13.32 -6.30 27.73
C PHE A 52 13.23 -7.80 27.38
N PRO A 53 12.10 -8.28 26.86
CA PRO A 53 11.99 -9.67 26.42
C PRO A 53 12.95 -9.98 25.28
N SER A 54 13.50 -11.19 25.25
CA SER A 54 14.52 -11.58 24.27
C SER A 54 14.01 -11.67 22.83
N LYS A 55 12.71 -11.81 22.65
CA LYS A 55 12.09 -11.93 21.32
C LYS A 55 10.83 -11.10 21.30
N ILE A 56 10.86 -10.02 20.52
CA ILE A 56 9.76 -9.08 20.43
C ILE A 56 9.41 -8.74 18.99
N ARG A 57 8.18 -8.31 18.79
CA ARG A 57 7.68 -7.62 17.60
C ARG A 57 7.21 -6.23 18.01
N ILE A 58 7.71 -5.22 17.33
CA ILE A 58 7.24 -3.85 17.46
C ILE A 58 6.28 -3.58 16.30
N GLU A 59 5.09 -3.12 16.60
CA GLU A 59 4.10 -2.70 15.63
C GLU A 59 3.89 -1.21 15.75
N ILE A 60 4.05 -0.48 14.64
CA ILE A 60 3.83 0.94 14.50
C ILE A 60 2.59 1.10 13.63
N THR A 61 1.55 1.70 14.17
CA THR A 61 0.26 1.85 13.49
C THR A 61 -0.05 3.33 13.27
N LEU A 62 -0.36 3.70 12.03
CA LEU A 62 -1.04 4.94 11.69
C LEU A 62 -2.53 4.66 11.60
N SER A 63 -3.32 5.39 12.37
CA SER A 63 -4.78 5.29 12.33
C SER A 63 -5.45 6.65 12.19
N SER A 64 -6.66 6.60 11.68
CA SER A 64 -7.59 7.71 11.53
C SER A 64 -8.79 7.47 12.45
N LEU A 65 -9.21 8.51 13.15
CA LEU A 65 -10.42 8.54 13.97
C LEU A 65 -11.45 9.47 13.33
N ASP A 66 -12.57 8.91 12.91
CA ASP A 66 -13.73 9.71 12.52
C ASP A 66 -14.35 10.33 13.79
N ASN A 67 -14.27 11.65 13.89
CA ASN A 67 -14.73 12.40 15.06
C ASN A 67 -16.27 12.40 15.21
N ALA A 68 -17.03 12.10 14.16
CA ALA A 68 -18.49 12.06 14.20
C ALA A 68 -19.00 10.69 14.68
N THR A 69 -18.39 9.60 14.20
CA THR A 69 -18.83 8.23 14.50
C THR A 69 -17.99 7.58 15.59
N MET A 70 -16.86 8.18 15.99
CA MET A 70 -15.85 7.62 16.91
C MET A 70 -15.28 6.28 16.42
N THR A 71 -15.29 6.07 15.10
CA THR A 71 -14.75 4.86 14.47
C THR A 71 -13.29 5.06 14.13
N GLU A 72 -12.44 4.14 14.57
CA GLU A 72 -11.00 4.12 14.24
C GLU A 72 -10.74 3.20 13.05
N LYS A 73 -9.96 3.69 12.08
CA LYS A 73 -9.52 2.95 10.89
C LYS A 73 -8.01 2.93 10.84
N THR A 74 -7.43 1.75 10.62
CA THR A 74 -5.99 1.61 10.36
C THR A 74 -5.67 2.00 8.93
N LEU A 75 -4.72 2.91 8.74
CA LEU A 75 -4.25 3.38 7.43
C LEU A 75 -2.95 2.69 7.01
N ALA A 76 -2.02 2.50 7.95
CA ALA A 76 -0.76 1.82 7.68
C ALA A 76 -0.21 1.14 8.93
N VAL A 77 0.53 0.04 8.73
CA VAL A 77 1.20 -0.70 9.80
C VAL A 77 2.61 -1.06 9.36
N GLN A 78 3.57 -0.88 10.26
CA GLN A 78 4.92 -1.39 10.10
C GLN A 78 5.26 -2.33 11.26
N ASN A 79 5.81 -3.50 10.93
CA ASN A 79 6.28 -4.45 11.91
C ASN A 79 7.82 -4.52 11.89
N ILE A 80 8.45 -4.39 13.06
CA ILE A 80 9.88 -4.58 13.27
C ILE A 80 10.07 -5.76 14.21
N ARG A 81 10.77 -6.80 13.76
CA ARG A 81 10.98 -8.01 14.55
C ARG A 81 12.40 -8.06 15.11
N ASN A 82 12.50 -8.43 16.37
CA ASN A 82 13.76 -8.70 17.07
C ASN A 82 14.81 -7.58 16.88
N PRO A 83 14.49 -6.31 17.18
CA PRO A 83 15.49 -5.26 17.12
C PRO A 83 16.63 -5.56 18.10
N GLN A 84 17.87 -5.39 17.66
CA GLN A 84 19.05 -5.74 18.46
C GLN A 84 19.31 -4.75 19.60
N LYS A 85 18.83 -3.55 19.46
CA LYS A 85 19.02 -2.45 20.45
C LYS A 85 17.97 -1.36 20.26
N PHE A 86 17.79 -0.56 21.30
CA PHE A 86 17.09 0.72 21.25
C PHE A 86 18.10 1.89 21.32
N PRO A 87 17.79 3.04 20.75
CA PRO A 87 16.54 3.39 20.06
C PRO A 87 16.40 2.70 18.70
N VAL A 88 15.14 2.45 18.26
CA VAL A 88 14.80 1.85 16.97
C VAL A 88 14.19 2.93 16.07
N ASN A 89 14.75 3.12 14.90
CA ASN A 89 14.18 4.02 13.89
C ASN A 89 13.13 3.28 13.06
N PHE A 90 12.06 3.98 12.67
CA PHE A 90 11.05 3.45 11.77
C PHE A 90 10.75 4.39 10.61
N THR A 91 10.19 3.83 9.55
CA THR A 91 9.75 4.54 8.35
C THR A 91 8.42 3.95 7.91
N LEU A 92 7.33 4.62 8.21
CA LEU A 92 5.97 4.19 7.89
C LEU A 92 5.52 4.85 6.60
N ARG A 93 5.13 4.04 5.60
CA ARG A 93 4.56 4.52 4.34
C ARG A 93 3.05 4.40 4.37
N TYR A 94 2.36 5.45 3.90
CA TYR A 94 0.90 5.47 3.80
C TYR A 94 0.46 6.14 2.49
N ASP A 95 -0.78 5.89 2.09
CA ASP A 95 -1.38 6.55 0.93
C ASP A 95 -2.02 7.88 1.36
N GLU A 96 -1.52 8.99 0.82
CA GLU A 96 -2.04 10.33 1.12
C GLU A 96 -3.54 10.47 0.80
N ARG A 97 -4.04 9.71 -0.17
CA ARG A 97 -5.47 9.72 -0.55
C ARG A 97 -6.40 9.17 0.55
N GLU A 98 -5.84 8.42 1.51
CA GLU A 98 -6.59 7.91 2.65
C GLU A 98 -6.67 8.90 3.82
N ILE A 99 -5.95 10.02 3.73
CA ILE A 99 -5.98 11.09 4.73
C ILE A 99 -7.21 11.95 4.50
N VAL A 100 -8.12 11.95 5.44
CA VAL A 100 -9.34 12.74 5.42
C VAL A 100 -9.19 13.91 6.40
N SER A 101 -9.24 15.14 5.91
CA SER A 101 -8.94 16.35 6.72
C SER A 101 -9.91 16.59 7.89
N SER A 102 -11.10 16.00 7.88
CA SER A 102 -12.08 16.06 8.98
C SER A 102 -11.82 15.04 10.08
N GLU A 103 -10.92 14.08 9.86
CA GLU A 103 -10.57 13.03 10.81
C GLU A 103 -9.31 13.39 11.61
N THR A 104 -9.17 12.78 12.76
CA THR A 104 -7.95 12.91 13.57
C THR A 104 -7.00 11.75 13.27
N HIS A 105 -5.79 12.07 12.82
CA HIS A 105 -4.78 11.06 12.51
C HIS A 105 -3.77 10.96 13.66
N HIS A 106 -3.37 9.75 14.01
CA HIS A 106 -2.38 9.53 15.06
C HIS A 106 -1.56 8.25 14.84
N ILE A 107 -0.37 8.27 15.39
CA ILE A 107 0.52 7.12 15.46
C ILE A 107 0.58 6.60 16.88
N TYR A 108 0.57 5.28 17.04
CA TYR A 108 0.90 4.61 18.28
C TYR A 108 1.80 3.40 18.02
N VAL A 109 2.47 2.96 19.07
CA VAL A 109 3.43 1.86 19.02
C VAL A 109 3.05 0.82 20.06
N GLU A 110 3.04 -0.43 19.64
CA GLU A 110 2.82 -1.58 20.51
C GLU A 110 4.00 -2.54 20.40
N ILE A 111 4.37 -3.13 21.52
CA ILE A 111 5.42 -4.13 21.61
C ILE A 111 4.79 -5.43 22.09
N PHE A 112 4.95 -6.47 21.31
CA PHE A 112 4.46 -7.81 21.59
C PHE A 112 5.64 -8.73 21.89
N GLN A 113 5.46 -9.70 22.75
CA GLN A 113 6.34 -10.86 22.82
C GLN A 113 6.12 -11.73 21.57
N GLU A 114 7.13 -12.47 21.14
CA GLU A 114 6.99 -13.38 20.01
C GLU A 114 5.84 -14.36 20.25
N ASN A 115 5.00 -14.56 19.22
CA ASN A 115 3.85 -15.46 19.23
C ASN A 115 2.71 -15.08 20.19
N THR A 116 2.59 -13.81 20.57
CA THR A 116 1.44 -13.31 21.32
C THR A 116 0.70 -12.22 20.54
N ASP A 117 -0.62 -12.16 20.69
CA ASP A 117 -1.48 -11.13 20.13
C ASP A 117 -1.86 -10.06 21.16
N THR A 118 -1.44 -10.24 22.41
CA THR A 118 -1.62 -9.24 23.46
C THR A 118 -0.36 -8.41 23.57
N PRO A 119 -0.45 -7.08 23.48
CA PRO A 119 0.71 -6.22 23.60
C PRO A 119 1.30 -6.29 25.01
N TYR A 120 2.62 -6.43 25.08
CA TYR A 120 3.38 -6.34 26.33
C TYR A 120 3.49 -4.90 26.81
N LEU A 121 3.67 -3.98 25.88
CA LEU A 121 3.69 -2.54 26.11
C LEU A 121 2.98 -1.81 24.97
N THR A 122 2.29 -0.75 25.32
CA THR A 122 1.69 0.19 24.36
C THR A 122 2.23 1.59 24.66
N SER A 123 2.42 2.41 23.63
CA SER A 123 2.83 3.81 23.81
C SER A 123 1.83 4.56 24.71
N ILE A 124 2.35 5.34 25.65
CA ILE A 124 1.52 6.07 26.62
C ILE A 124 0.65 7.13 25.93
N ARG A 125 1.11 7.64 24.79
CA ARG A 125 0.43 8.70 24.03
C ARG A 125 0.31 8.29 22.57
N LYS A 126 -0.82 8.65 21.98
CA LYS A 126 -0.99 8.69 20.54
C LYS A 126 -0.41 10.02 20.04
N TYR A 127 0.44 9.97 19.03
CA TYR A 127 1.09 11.14 18.46
C TYR A 127 0.26 11.63 17.27
N PRO A 128 -0.24 12.87 17.27
CA PRO A 128 -1.00 13.42 16.16
C PRO A 128 -0.11 13.56 14.91
N VAL A 129 -0.70 13.33 13.77
CA VAL A 129 -0.10 13.57 12.45
C VAL A 129 -0.91 14.67 11.79
N ASN A 130 -0.24 15.78 11.45
CA ASN A 130 -0.85 16.95 10.80
C ASN A 130 -0.40 17.02 9.35
#